data_eb8fd25be06d0d5fa661601643a441ff
#
_entry.id   eb8fd25be06d0d5fa661601643a441ff
#
_cell.length_a   1.000
_cell.length_b   1.000
_cell.length_c   1.000
_cell.angle_alpha   90.00
_cell.angle_beta   90.00
_cell.angle_gamma   90.00
#
_symmetry.space_group_name_H-M   'P 1'
#
loop_
_entity.id
_entity.type
_entity.pdbx_description
1 polymer ?
#
loop_
_entity_poly.entity_id
_entity_poly.type
_entity_poly.pdbx_seq_one_letter_code
_entity_poly.pdbx_strand_id
1 'polypeptide(L)'
;MSAVGNSASHRPAYLYLRRGELHERAKRAVAALAECRVCPRDCRVNRLADRWAACKTGRYAVVTSCFPHLGEEDCLRGWNGSGTIFFGHCNLRCVFCQNFDISQAIRPAAARGHRPEDIAGMMLELQALGCHNINFVTPEHVVPQVLEAVAVAVDRGLDLPIVYNTGAYDALESIQLLDGVVDIYMPDFKLWSRERARTYLKAEDYPGVARAAIAEMHRQVGPLVVDADGIARRGVLIRHLVMPGCLDETRAILTWIAATLGPDAYVNLMDQYHPAGKVGPAAYPEINRRASPEEFREAQRIAREVGLTRLDARAPHPLLRARVALG
;
A
#
# COMPACT_ATOMS: atom_id res chain seq x y z
N MET A 1 30.80 -3.74 -30.78
CA MET A 1 31.05 -3.38 -29.39
C MET A 1 30.24 -2.12 -29.14
N SER A 2 29.00 -2.28 -28.73
CA SER A 2 28.07 -1.16 -28.42
C SER A 2 28.24 -0.82 -26.95
N ALA A 3 28.51 0.45 -26.66
CA ALA A 3 28.62 0.97 -25.31
C ALA A 3 27.27 0.76 -24.60
N VAL A 4 27.27 -0.09 -23.58
CA VAL A 4 26.17 -0.18 -22.60
C VAL A 4 26.15 1.14 -21.86
N GLY A 5 25.17 1.99 -22.19
CA GLY A 5 24.92 3.22 -21.48
C GLY A 5 24.68 2.90 -20.01
N ASN A 6 25.52 3.45 -19.15
CA ASN A 6 25.44 3.40 -17.71
C ASN A 6 24.19 4.20 -17.29
N SER A 7 23.00 3.55 -17.23
CA SER A 7 21.84 4.14 -16.59
C SER A 7 22.22 4.25 -15.12
N ALA A 8 22.35 5.47 -14.61
CA ALA A 8 22.59 5.70 -13.20
C ALA A 8 21.54 4.91 -12.40
N SER A 9 21.98 3.84 -11.75
CA SER A 9 21.10 2.97 -10.97
C SER A 9 20.43 3.83 -9.90
N HIS A 10 19.10 3.84 -9.88
CA HIS A 10 18.35 4.56 -8.84
C HIS A 10 18.79 4.03 -7.49
N ARG A 11 19.25 4.91 -6.62
CA ARG A 11 19.65 4.54 -5.27
C ARG A 11 18.47 4.81 -4.31
N PRO A 12 18.02 3.80 -3.53
CA PRO A 12 16.93 3.95 -2.57
C PRO A 12 17.13 5.09 -1.57
N ALA A 13 16.04 5.75 -1.18
CA ALA A 13 16.05 6.95 -0.36
C ALA A 13 16.73 6.73 1.01
N TYR A 14 16.51 5.58 1.64
CA TYR A 14 17.09 5.26 2.95
C TYR A 14 18.62 5.17 2.96
N LEU A 15 19.26 4.98 1.81
CA LEU A 15 20.73 4.98 1.68
C LEU A 15 21.35 6.38 1.71
N TYR A 16 20.53 7.44 1.69
CA TYR A 16 20.98 8.83 1.87
C TYR A 16 20.79 9.35 3.29
N LEU A 17 20.14 8.58 4.17
CA LEU A 17 20.01 8.93 5.59
C LEU A 17 21.37 8.96 6.25
N ARG A 18 21.51 9.83 7.27
CA ARG A 18 22.73 9.85 8.09
C ARG A 18 22.96 8.50 8.77
N ARG A 19 24.20 8.12 8.92
CA ARG A 19 24.57 6.86 9.61
C ARG A 19 23.89 6.79 10.98
N GLY A 20 23.16 5.68 11.22
CA GLY A 20 22.40 5.43 12.45
C GLY A 20 21.03 6.12 12.55
N GLU A 21 20.69 7.04 11.64
CA GLU A 21 19.41 7.76 11.71
C GLU A 21 18.20 6.82 11.61
N LEU A 22 18.26 5.84 10.72
CA LEU A 22 17.18 4.85 10.55
C LEU A 22 16.98 4.03 11.84
N HIS A 23 18.06 3.62 12.50
CA HIS A 23 18.01 2.90 13.77
C HIS A 23 17.41 3.75 14.89
N GLU A 24 17.77 5.03 14.98
CA GLU A 24 17.20 5.95 15.97
C GLU A 24 15.72 6.20 15.73
N ARG A 25 15.29 6.32 14.46
CA ARG A 25 13.87 6.42 14.11
C ARG A 25 13.10 5.15 14.49
N ALA A 26 13.64 3.96 14.16
CA ALA A 26 13.06 2.67 14.52
C ALA A 26 12.92 2.52 16.04
N LYS A 27 13.97 2.82 16.81
CA LYS A 27 13.97 2.77 18.27
C LYS A 27 12.88 3.67 18.87
N ARG A 28 12.77 4.92 18.42
CA ARG A 28 11.72 5.85 18.88
C ARG A 28 10.32 5.35 18.53
N ALA A 29 10.12 4.88 17.30
CA ALA A 29 8.84 4.35 16.86
C ALA A 29 8.41 3.11 17.66
N VAL A 30 9.34 2.21 17.95
CA VAL A 30 9.09 1.02 18.78
C VAL A 30 8.78 1.43 20.24
N ALA A 31 9.51 2.37 20.82
CA ALA A 31 9.24 2.86 22.18
C ALA A 31 7.84 3.47 22.31
N ALA A 32 7.35 4.15 21.27
CA ALA A 32 5.99 4.71 21.23
C ALA A 32 4.88 3.64 21.23
N LEU A 33 5.18 2.36 21.02
CA LEU A 33 4.23 1.25 21.17
C LEU A 33 3.77 1.02 22.63
N ALA A 34 4.45 1.62 23.63
CA ALA A 34 4.01 1.60 25.01
C ALA A 34 2.63 2.29 25.19
N GLU A 35 2.33 3.31 24.36
CA GLU A 35 1.04 3.98 24.25
C GLU A 35 0.73 4.15 22.75
N CYS A 36 0.20 3.12 22.12
CA CYS A 36 0.10 2.99 20.67
C CYS A 36 -0.79 4.07 20.01
N ARG A 37 -0.18 4.90 19.15
CA ARG A 37 -0.81 5.90 18.29
C ARG A 37 -0.36 5.74 16.83
N VAL A 38 0.06 4.54 16.43
CA VAL A 38 0.63 4.23 15.12
C VAL A 38 -0.34 4.51 13.97
N CYS A 39 -1.64 4.40 14.23
CA CYS A 39 -2.67 4.66 13.22
C CYS A 39 -3.82 5.50 13.79
N PRO A 40 -4.73 6.03 12.95
CA PRO A 40 -5.82 6.93 13.38
C PRO A 40 -6.82 6.32 14.38
N ARG A 41 -6.73 5.02 14.67
CA ARG A 41 -7.52 4.40 15.76
C ARG A 41 -7.14 4.91 17.16
N ASP A 42 -5.96 5.50 17.31
CA ASP A 42 -5.44 6.10 18.55
C ASP A 42 -5.81 5.30 19.82
N CYS A 43 -5.60 3.99 19.78
CA CYS A 43 -6.12 3.07 20.79
C CYS A 43 -5.34 3.08 22.10
N ARG A 44 -4.14 3.66 22.15
CA ARG A 44 -3.27 3.86 23.34
C ARG A 44 -2.98 2.61 24.16
N VAL A 45 -3.16 1.43 23.58
CA VAL A 45 -2.81 0.18 24.26
C VAL A 45 -1.30 0.00 24.29
N ASN A 46 -0.79 -0.70 25.33
CA ASN A 46 0.63 -1.05 25.42
C ASN A 46 0.93 -2.31 24.57
N ARG A 47 1.38 -2.09 23.34
CA ARG A 47 1.77 -3.17 22.43
C ARG A 47 3.11 -3.83 22.80
N LEU A 48 3.97 -3.16 23.56
CA LEU A 48 5.20 -3.78 24.07
C LEU A 48 4.88 -4.91 25.06
N ALA A 49 3.72 -4.85 25.72
CA ALA A 49 3.21 -5.90 26.60
C ALA A 49 2.19 -6.82 25.86
N ASP A 50 2.26 -6.89 24.52
CA ASP A 50 1.36 -7.65 23.64
C ASP A 50 -0.14 -7.38 23.83
N ARG A 51 -0.49 -6.20 24.37
CA ARG A 51 -1.87 -5.72 24.38
C ARG A 51 -2.19 -5.10 23.03
N TRP A 52 -3.35 -5.41 22.50
CA TRP A 52 -3.79 -4.95 21.19
C TRP A 52 -5.27 -4.55 21.20
N ALA A 53 -5.70 -3.80 20.19
CA ALA A 53 -7.06 -3.34 19.98
C ALA A 53 -7.54 -3.66 18.55
N ALA A 54 -8.04 -2.68 17.80
CA ALA A 54 -8.68 -2.88 16.51
C ALA A 54 -7.81 -3.67 15.50
N CYS A 55 -6.51 -3.41 15.43
CA CYS A 55 -5.59 -4.07 14.48
C CYS A 55 -5.09 -5.45 14.95
N LYS A 56 -5.42 -5.89 16.16
CA LYS A 56 -5.02 -7.18 16.74
C LYS A 56 -3.51 -7.48 16.67
N THR A 57 -2.66 -6.46 16.64
CA THR A 57 -1.21 -6.60 16.53
C THR A 57 -0.51 -6.16 17.81
N GLY A 58 0.31 -7.02 18.37
CA GLY A 58 1.14 -6.77 19.56
C GLY A 58 2.49 -6.15 19.22
N ARG A 59 3.55 -6.59 19.94
CA ARG A 59 4.92 -6.09 19.74
C ARG A 59 5.46 -6.41 18.35
N TYR A 60 5.16 -7.58 17.81
CA TYR A 60 5.69 -8.06 16.54
C TYR A 60 4.63 -8.08 15.46
N ALA A 61 5.02 -7.77 14.23
CA ALA A 61 4.13 -7.81 13.08
C ALA A 61 3.86 -9.24 12.64
N VAL A 62 2.64 -9.53 12.23
CA VAL A 62 2.28 -10.80 11.59
C VAL A 62 2.53 -10.67 10.10
N VAL A 63 3.32 -11.57 9.51
CA VAL A 63 3.46 -11.72 8.06
C VAL A 63 2.69 -12.96 7.64
N THR A 64 1.81 -12.84 6.66
CA THR A 64 0.98 -13.94 6.17
C THR A 64 1.56 -14.61 4.93
N SER A 65 2.26 -13.84 4.09
CA SER A 65 2.95 -14.33 2.90
C SER A 65 4.04 -13.39 2.42
N CYS A 66 5.02 -13.95 1.71
CA CYS A 66 6.15 -13.23 1.11
C CYS A 66 6.53 -13.92 -0.20
N PHE A 67 6.45 -13.20 -1.34
CA PHE A 67 6.76 -13.76 -2.66
C PHE A 67 6.91 -12.67 -3.74
N PRO A 68 7.59 -12.96 -4.87
CA PRO A 68 7.56 -12.11 -6.06
C PRO A 68 6.16 -12.04 -6.67
N HIS A 69 5.47 -10.90 -6.55
CA HIS A 69 4.11 -10.71 -7.01
C HIS A 69 4.07 -10.18 -8.45
N LEU A 70 3.53 -10.98 -9.38
CA LEU A 70 3.42 -10.65 -10.81
C LEU A 70 2.09 -9.96 -11.18
N GLY A 71 1.20 -9.80 -10.22
CA GLY A 71 -0.11 -9.16 -10.40
C GLY A 71 -0.18 -7.70 -9.98
N GLU A 72 0.92 -7.08 -9.55
CA GLU A 72 0.98 -5.65 -9.25
C GLU A 72 0.96 -4.80 -10.53
N GLU A 73 0.93 -3.48 -10.42
CA GLU A 73 1.05 -2.55 -11.55
C GLU A 73 2.31 -2.84 -12.36
N ASP A 74 2.20 -2.69 -13.68
CA ASP A 74 3.30 -3.03 -14.59
C ASP A 74 4.61 -2.33 -14.24
N CYS A 75 4.53 -1.07 -13.81
CA CYS A 75 5.69 -0.30 -13.38
C CYS A 75 6.30 -0.75 -12.04
N LEU A 76 5.60 -1.52 -11.22
CA LEU A 76 6.12 -2.09 -9.97
C LEU A 76 6.63 -3.50 -10.15
N ARG A 77 5.88 -4.35 -10.88
CA ARG A 77 6.21 -5.77 -11.04
C ARG A 77 7.32 -6.02 -12.07
N GLY A 78 7.43 -5.15 -13.09
CA GLY A 78 8.33 -5.37 -14.20
C GLY A 78 8.27 -6.80 -14.75
N TRP A 79 9.43 -7.43 -14.92
CA TRP A 79 9.57 -8.81 -15.42
C TRP A 79 9.86 -9.84 -14.31
N ASN A 80 10.40 -9.43 -13.16
CA ASN A 80 10.75 -10.32 -12.03
C ASN A 80 9.78 -10.24 -10.84
N GLY A 81 8.77 -9.39 -10.91
CA GLY A 81 7.78 -9.20 -9.86
C GLY A 81 8.14 -8.10 -8.85
N SER A 82 7.12 -7.63 -8.16
CA SER A 82 7.23 -6.81 -6.96
C SER A 82 7.48 -7.73 -5.76
N GLY A 83 8.54 -7.49 -5.00
CA GLY A 83 8.89 -8.29 -3.82
C GLY A 83 7.92 -8.01 -2.67
N THR A 84 6.82 -8.73 -2.61
CA THR A 84 5.67 -8.38 -1.79
C THR A 84 5.66 -9.13 -0.46
N ILE A 85 5.52 -8.37 0.64
CA ILE A 85 5.36 -8.87 2.02
C ILE A 85 3.98 -8.44 2.51
N PHE A 86 3.06 -9.40 2.67
CA PHE A 86 1.70 -9.17 3.16
C PHE A 86 1.66 -9.21 4.68
N PHE A 87 1.34 -8.08 5.30
CA PHE A 87 1.08 -8.07 6.73
C PHE A 87 -0.31 -8.60 7.05
N GLY A 88 -0.38 -9.37 8.12
CA GLY A 88 -1.64 -9.85 8.67
C GLY A 88 -2.32 -8.78 9.49
N HIS A 89 -3.65 -8.93 9.62
CA HIS A 89 -4.53 -7.93 10.23
C HIS A 89 -4.61 -6.63 9.43
N CYS A 90 -5.35 -5.63 9.96
CA CYS A 90 -5.52 -4.31 9.35
C CYS A 90 -6.16 -3.38 10.37
N ASN A 91 -5.90 -2.10 10.28
CA ASN A 91 -6.55 -1.06 11.09
C ASN A 91 -7.91 -0.63 10.53
N LEU A 92 -8.18 -0.85 9.23
CA LEU A 92 -9.52 -0.75 8.64
C LEU A 92 -10.33 -2.04 8.83
N ARG A 93 -11.64 -1.91 8.65
CA ARG A 93 -12.60 -3.04 8.74
C ARG A 93 -13.52 -3.03 7.53
N CYS A 94 -12.93 -2.91 6.33
CA CYS A 94 -13.67 -2.88 5.08
C CYS A 94 -14.60 -4.09 4.98
N VAL A 95 -15.90 -3.85 4.79
CA VAL A 95 -16.88 -4.93 4.67
C VAL A 95 -16.70 -5.74 3.39
N PHE A 96 -16.13 -5.11 2.35
CA PHE A 96 -15.83 -5.68 1.02
C PHE A 96 -14.36 -6.09 0.85
N CYS A 97 -13.63 -6.35 1.93
CA CYS A 97 -12.21 -6.67 1.85
C CYS A 97 -11.96 -7.95 1.05
N GLN A 98 -11.20 -7.85 -0.05
CA GLN A 98 -10.83 -9.00 -0.89
C GLN A 98 -9.81 -9.91 -0.21
N ASN A 99 -9.02 -9.36 0.74
CA ASN A 99 -8.06 -10.09 1.57
C ASN A 99 -8.63 -10.33 2.99
N PHE A 100 -9.93 -10.67 3.09
CA PHE A 100 -10.64 -10.75 4.36
C PHE A 100 -10.04 -11.78 5.32
N ASP A 101 -9.63 -12.92 4.81
CA ASP A 101 -9.03 -14.03 5.54
C ASP A 101 -7.71 -13.65 6.24
N ILE A 102 -6.86 -12.85 5.62
CA ILE A 102 -5.60 -12.36 6.21
C ILE A 102 -5.74 -11.04 6.97
N SER A 103 -6.78 -10.24 6.70
CA SER A 103 -6.97 -8.93 7.34
C SER A 103 -7.89 -8.97 8.56
N GLN A 104 -8.91 -9.82 8.57
CA GLN A 104 -9.95 -9.84 9.61
C GLN A 104 -10.24 -11.21 10.20
N ALA A 105 -9.92 -12.31 9.48
CA ALA A 105 -10.23 -13.67 9.85
C ALA A 105 -9.00 -14.59 9.89
N ILE A 106 -7.83 -14.06 10.26
CA ILE A 106 -6.60 -14.87 10.40
C ILE A 106 -6.82 -15.99 11.40
N ARG A 107 -6.45 -17.20 11.00
CA ARG A 107 -6.46 -18.36 11.90
C ARG A 107 -5.38 -18.19 12.98
N PRO A 108 -5.64 -18.54 14.25
CA PRO A 108 -4.70 -18.33 15.35
C PRO A 108 -3.30 -18.91 15.08
N ALA A 109 -3.20 -20.07 14.42
CA ALA A 109 -1.93 -20.69 14.07
C ALA A 109 -1.09 -19.88 13.06
N ALA A 110 -1.73 -19.03 12.24
CA ALA A 110 -1.07 -18.15 11.27
C ALA A 110 -0.82 -16.73 11.82
N ALA A 111 -1.28 -16.44 13.03
CA ALA A 111 -1.15 -15.11 13.66
C ALA A 111 0.16 -14.95 14.45
N ARG A 112 1.20 -15.70 14.12
CA ARG A 112 2.50 -15.60 14.79
C ARG A 112 3.19 -14.29 14.40
N GLY A 113 3.67 -13.54 15.39
CA GLY A 113 4.50 -12.37 15.18
C GLY A 113 5.90 -12.73 14.69
N HIS A 114 6.44 -11.93 13.77
CA HIS A 114 7.78 -12.07 13.21
C HIS A 114 8.71 -11.02 13.81
N ARG A 115 9.93 -11.43 14.14
CA ARG A 115 10.96 -10.50 14.61
C ARG A 115 11.46 -9.63 13.45
N PRO A 116 12.08 -8.47 13.73
CA PRO A 116 12.66 -7.62 12.68
C PRO A 116 13.65 -8.36 11.78
N GLU A 117 14.45 -9.26 12.36
CA GLU A 117 15.43 -10.08 11.64
C GLU A 117 14.78 -11.06 10.65
N ASP A 118 13.59 -11.59 10.98
CA ASP A 118 12.84 -12.50 10.12
C ASP A 118 12.32 -11.74 8.90
N ILE A 119 11.74 -10.54 9.12
CA ILE A 119 11.22 -9.69 8.04
C ILE A 119 12.38 -9.15 7.19
N ALA A 120 13.51 -8.80 7.79
CA ALA A 120 14.72 -8.41 7.06
C ALA A 120 15.24 -9.56 6.18
N GLY A 121 15.21 -10.80 6.67
CA GLY A 121 15.53 -11.99 5.88
C GLY A 121 14.63 -12.13 4.65
N MET A 122 13.31 -11.96 4.80
CA MET A 122 12.35 -11.97 3.69
C MET A 122 12.68 -10.89 2.63
N MET A 123 13.02 -9.67 3.04
CA MET A 123 13.43 -8.61 2.11
C MET A 123 14.67 -9.01 1.29
N LEU A 124 15.69 -9.57 1.95
CA LEU A 124 16.94 -9.99 1.30
C LEU A 124 16.74 -11.19 0.37
N GLU A 125 15.83 -12.11 0.71
CA GLU A 125 15.43 -13.22 -0.17
C GLU A 125 14.75 -12.69 -1.44
N LEU A 126 13.81 -11.74 -1.31
CA LEU A 126 13.15 -11.11 -2.45
C LEU A 126 14.14 -10.35 -3.33
N GLN A 127 15.12 -9.68 -2.73
CA GLN A 127 16.22 -9.04 -3.45
C GLN A 127 17.07 -10.09 -4.21
N ALA A 128 17.43 -11.18 -3.58
CA ALA A 128 18.19 -12.28 -4.20
C ALA A 128 17.42 -12.96 -5.35
N LEU A 129 16.07 -12.97 -5.29
CA LEU A 129 15.20 -13.43 -6.37
C LEU A 129 15.10 -12.43 -7.54
N GLY A 130 15.73 -11.25 -7.42
CA GLY A 130 15.77 -10.23 -8.47
C GLY A 130 14.50 -9.38 -8.58
N CYS A 131 13.67 -9.31 -7.53
CA CYS A 131 12.52 -8.41 -7.49
C CYS A 131 12.93 -6.96 -7.70
N HIS A 132 12.02 -6.13 -8.25
CA HIS A 132 12.32 -4.73 -8.57
C HIS A 132 12.22 -3.78 -7.39
N ASN A 133 11.55 -4.18 -6.31
CA ASN A 133 11.31 -3.42 -5.10
C ASN A 133 10.94 -4.36 -3.94
N ILE A 134 10.87 -3.81 -2.73
CA ILE A 134 10.22 -4.43 -1.58
C ILE A 134 8.88 -3.73 -1.34
N ASN A 135 7.78 -4.46 -1.45
CA ASN A 135 6.43 -3.95 -1.35
C ASN A 135 5.75 -4.42 -0.06
N PHE A 136 5.62 -3.53 0.91
CA PHE A 136 4.90 -3.78 2.15
C PHE A 136 3.40 -3.54 1.98
N VAL A 137 2.59 -4.59 2.08
CA VAL A 137 1.13 -4.53 1.91
C VAL A 137 0.44 -4.47 3.27
N THR A 138 -0.40 -3.47 3.46
CA THR A 138 -1.14 -3.17 4.70
C THR A 138 -0.19 -2.85 5.89
N PRO A 139 0.81 -1.97 5.71
CA PRO A 139 1.83 -1.68 6.72
C PRO A 139 1.39 -0.62 7.75
N GLU A 140 0.28 0.08 7.56
CA GLU A 140 -0.15 1.27 8.30
C GLU A 140 -0.33 1.07 9.81
N HIS A 141 -0.48 -0.17 10.25
CA HIS A 141 -0.58 -0.51 11.68
C HIS A 141 0.70 -1.12 12.26
N VAL A 142 1.74 -1.28 11.43
CA VAL A 142 3.03 -1.90 11.78
C VAL A 142 4.25 -1.07 11.38
N VAL A 143 4.08 0.24 11.18
CA VAL A 143 5.18 1.17 10.82
C VAL A 143 6.41 1.04 11.74
N PRO A 144 6.29 0.94 13.07
CA PRO A 144 7.45 0.74 13.93
C PRO A 144 8.23 -0.53 13.62
N GLN A 145 7.53 -1.64 13.36
CA GLN A 145 8.14 -2.93 13.03
C GLN A 145 8.76 -2.91 11.62
N VAL A 146 8.13 -2.21 10.66
CA VAL A 146 8.71 -1.99 9.33
C VAL A 146 10.02 -1.22 9.42
N LEU A 147 10.05 -0.11 10.15
CA LEU A 147 11.28 0.68 10.34
C LEU A 147 12.41 -0.15 10.96
N GLU A 148 12.08 -0.94 11.98
CA GLU A 148 13.05 -1.83 12.65
C GLU A 148 13.60 -2.89 11.68
N ALA A 149 12.72 -3.52 10.89
CA ALA A 149 13.12 -4.52 9.91
C ALA A 149 13.93 -3.94 8.74
N VAL A 150 13.55 -2.76 8.24
CA VAL A 150 14.31 -2.06 7.18
C VAL A 150 15.70 -1.70 7.70
N ALA A 151 15.83 -1.21 8.95
CA ALA A 151 17.14 -0.90 9.52
C ALA A 151 18.07 -2.13 9.54
N VAL A 152 17.55 -3.28 9.98
CA VAL A 152 18.30 -4.55 9.98
C VAL A 152 18.65 -5.02 8.55
N ALA A 153 17.72 -4.87 7.59
CA ALA A 153 17.96 -5.28 6.21
C ALA A 153 19.02 -4.41 5.52
N VAL A 154 19.00 -3.10 5.78
CA VAL A 154 20.01 -2.15 5.25
C VAL A 154 21.41 -2.48 5.76
N ASP A 155 21.56 -2.82 7.04
CA ASP A 155 22.85 -3.26 7.59
C ASP A 155 23.37 -4.55 6.94
N ARG A 156 22.47 -5.35 6.37
CA ARG A 156 22.78 -6.61 5.65
C ARG A 156 22.85 -6.45 4.13
N GLY A 157 22.78 -5.23 3.59
CA GLY A 157 22.97 -4.93 2.18
C GLY A 157 21.70 -4.88 1.34
N LEU A 158 20.55 -4.53 1.93
CA LEU A 158 19.37 -4.20 1.15
C LEU A 158 19.63 -2.93 0.33
N ASP A 159 19.31 -2.97 -0.98
CA ASP A 159 19.49 -1.87 -1.93
C ASP A 159 18.31 -1.70 -2.91
N LEU A 160 17.17 -2.32 -2.64
CA LEU A 160 15.94 -2.18 -3.43
C LEU A 160 15.06 -1.02 -2.93
N PRO A 161 14.34 -0.32 -3.84
CA PRO A 161 13.34 0.67 -3.46
C PRO A 161 12.25 0.07 -2.56
N ILE A 162 11.77 0.85 -1.60
CA ILE A 162 10.66 0.48 -0.71
C ILE A 162 9.35 1.02 -1.27
N VAL A 163 8.37 0.14 -1.46
CA VAL A 163 6.96 0.46 -1.76
C VAL A 163 6.12 0.29 -0.49
N TYR A 164 5.34 1.32 -0.18
CA TYR A 164 4.42 1.34 0.95
C TYR A 164 2.97 1.31 0.44
N ASN A 165 2.37 0.10 0.40
CA ASN A 165 1.04 -0.19 -0.13
C ASN A 165 0.01 -0.18 1.00
N THR A 166 -0.73 0.91 1.12
CA THR A 166 -1.59 1.21 2.26
C THR A 166 -3.04 1.45 1.88
N GLY A 167 -3.94 1.21 2.83
CA GLY A 167 -5.34 1.63 2.74
C GLY A 167 -5.55 3.13 2.91
N ALA A 168 -4.51 3.94 3.02
CA ALA A 168 -4.52 5.38 3.30
C ALA A 168 -5.20 5.76 4.64
N TYR A 169 -5.32 4.83 5.57
CA TYR A 169 -5.79 5.11 6.94
C TYR A 169 -4.58 5.15 7.88
N ASP A 170 -3.70 6.10 7.58
CA ASP A 170 -2.40 6.29 8.23
C ASP A 170 -2.42 7.50 9.17
N ALA A 171 -1.76 7.39 10.32
CA ALA A 171 -1.48 8.56 11.14
C ALA A 171 -0.38 9.40 10.49
N LEU A 172 -0.56 10.71 10.48
CA LEU A 172 0.37 11.64 9.83
C LEU A 172 1.79 11.49 10.39
N GLU A 173 1.90 11.34 11.71
CA GLU A 173 3.16 11.14 12.42
C GLU A 173 3.88 9.86 11.98
N SER A 174 3.12 8.80 11.68
CA SER A 174 3.68 7.54 11.15
C SER A 174 4.22 7.71 9.74
N ILE A 175 3.52 8.45 8.86
CA ILE A 175 4.01 8.77 7.52
C ILE A 175 5.25 9.66 7.59
N GLN A 176 5.30 10.63 8.50
CA GLN A 176 6.47 11.50 8.71
C GLN A 176 7.72 10.73 9.17
N LEU A 177 7.56 9.65 9.94
CA LEU A 177 8.67 8.77 10.30
C LEU A 177 9.28 8.04 9.10
N LEU A 178 8.52 7.87 8.02
CA LEU A 178 8.93 7.19 6.78
C LEU A 178 9.59 8.13 5.76
N ASP A 179 9.68 9.45 6.03
CA ASP A 179 10.31 10.42 5.13
C ASP A 179 11.80 10.07 4.90
N GLY A 180 12.18 9.90 3.63
CA GLY A 180 13.52 9.43 3.25
C GLY A 180 13.76 7.93 3.50
N VAL A 181 12.73 7.14 3.84
CA VAL A 181 12.79 5.68 3.96
C VAL A 181 12.04 5.01 2.82
N VAL A 182 10.84 5.49 2.51
CA VAL A 182 9.98 4.98 1.44
C VAL A 182 10.28 5.72 0.15
N ASP A 183 10.42 4.99 -0.94
CA ASP A 183 10.61 5.53 -2.29
C ASP A 183 9.28 5.71 -3.01
N ILE A 184 8.35 4.77 -2.86
CA ILE A 184 7.08 4.74 -3.58
C ILE A 184 5.96 4.54 -2.58
N TYR A 185 5.03 5.49 -2.52
CA TYR A 185 3.78 5.31 -1.80
C TYR A 185 2.68 4.86 -2.75
N MET A 186 1.94 3.84 -2.35
CA MET A 186 0.81 3.30 -3.11
C MET A 186 -0.46 3.28 -2.25
N PRO A 187 -1.08 4.45 -2.01
CA PRO A 187 -2.29 4.55 -1.22
C PRO A 187 -3.55 4.20 -2.01
N ASP A 188 -4.46 3.43 -1.39
CA ASP A 188 -5.83 3.29 -1.87
C ASP A 188 -6.69 4.46 -1.38
N PHE A 189 -7.20 5.31 -2.24
CA PHE A 189 -8.24 6.28 -1.85
C PHE A 189 -9.61 5.65 -2.09
N LYS A 190 -10.21 5.09 -1.02
CA LYS A 190 -11.35 4.18 -1.13
C LYS A 190 -12.70 4.90 -1.21
N LEU A 191 -12.94 5.87 -0.33
CA LEU A 191 -14.23 6.57 -0.18
C LEU A 191 -14.02 8.04 0.21
N TRP A 192 -14.94 8.88 -0.24
CA TRP A 192 -14.95 10.33 -0.01
C TRP A 192 -15.92 10.76 1.10
N SER A 193 -17.13 10.15 1.15
CA SER A 193 -18.16 10.54 2.11
C SER A 193 -17.95 9.85 3.47
N ARG A 194 -18.19 10.61 4.56
CA ARG A 194 -18.08 10.10 5.93
C ARG A 194 -19.09 8.98 6.19
N GLU A 195 -20.29 9.11 5.63
CA GLU A 195 -21.36 8.13 5.81
C GLU A 195 -20.99 6.77 5.23
N ARG A 196 -20.54 6.72 3.95
CA ARG A 196 -20.09 5.47 3.33
C ARG A 196 -18.83 4.93 4.00
N ALA A 197 -17.90 5.81 4.42
CA ALA A 197 -16.71 5.40 5.17
C ALA A 197 -17.07 4.77 6.52
N ARG A 198 -18.04 5.32 7.26
CA ARG A 198 -18.59 4.72 8.47
C ARG A 198 -19.23 3.37 8.17
N THR A 199 -20.02 3.29 7.09
CA THR A 199 -20.78 2.08 6.72
C THR A 199 -19.86 0.98 6.21
N TYR A 200 -18.95 1.27 5.28
CA TYR A 200 -18.20 0.25 4.57
C TYR A 200 -16.77 0.03 5.08
N LEU A 201 -16.11 1.05 5.68
CA LEU A 201 -14.74 0.92 6.21
C LEU A 201 -14.72 0.81 7.73
N LYS A 202 -15.83 1.12 8.41
CA LYS A 202 -15.93 1.26 9.87
C LYS A 202 -14.95 2.31 10.43
N ALA A 203 -14.79 3.40 9.66
CA ALA A 203 -13.94 4.53 9.96
C ALA A 203 -14.56 5.81 9.35
N GLU A 204 -15.34 6.53 10.12
CA GLU A 204 -16.08 7.72 9.64
C GLU A 204 -15.15 8.86 9.25
N ASP A 205 -14.00 8.97 9.90
CA ASP A 205 -12.96 9.97 9.69
C ASP A 205 -12.05 9.67 8.49
N TYR A 206 -12.17 8.47 7.88
CA TYR A 206 -11.33 8.00 6.79
C TYR A 206 -11.08 9.03 5.68
N PRO A 207 -12.10 9.76 5.15
CA PRO A 207 -11.85 10.65 4.01
C PRO A 207 -10.93 11.83 4.34
N GLY A 208 -11.01 12.33 5.57
CA GLY A 208 -10.12 13.39 6.07
C GLY A 208 -8.70 12.88 6.27
N VAL A 209 -8.58 11.72 6.93
CA VAL A 209 -7.30 11.06 7.17
C VAL A 209 -6.59 10.71 5.86
N ALA A 210 -7.31 10.09 4.91
CA ALA A 210 -6.74 9.68 3.63
C ALA A 210 -6.18 10.88 2.84
N ARG A 211 -6.91 12.00 2.80
CA ARG A 211 -6.42 13.23 2.14
C ARG A 211 -5.15 13.76 2.79
N ALA A 212 -5.09 13.82 4.12
CA ALA A 212 -3.92 14.30 4.82
C ALA A 212 -2.70 13.40 4.61
N ALA A 213 -2.91 12.08 4.71
CA ALA A 213 -1.85 11.08 4.51
C ALA A 213 -1.32 11.11 3.06
N ILE A 214 -2.20 11.11 2.05
CA ILE A 214 -1.81 11.12 0.63
C ILE A 214 -1.08 12.44 0.28
N ALA A 215 -1.55 13.58 0.80
CA ALA A 215 -0.87 14.87 0.58
C ALA A 215 0.55 14.86 1.19
N GLU A 216 0.72 14.29 2.38
CA GLU A 216 2.04 14.16 3.01
C GLU A 216 2.93 13.17 2.24
N MET A 217 2.40 12.03 1.79
CA MET A 217 3.13 11.09 0.93
C MET A 217 3.64 11.78 -0.33
N HIS A 218 2.77 12.57 -0.99
CA HIS A 218 3.15 13.33 -2.18
C HIS A 218 4.19 14.42 -1.88
N ARG A 219 4.10 15.09 -0.73
CA ARG A 219 5.11 16.05 -0.28
C ARG A 219 6.49 15.40 -0.17
N GLN A 220 6.57 14.16 0.33
CA GLN A 220 7.83 13.44 0.55
C GLN A 220 8.49 12.97 -0.75
N VAL A 221 7.71 12.40 -1.65
CA VAL A 221 8.26 11.70 -2.83
C VAL A 221 7.86 12.31 -4.18
N GLY A 222 6.86 13.19 -4.22
CA GLY A 222 6.38 13.82 -5.45
C GLY A 222 5.59 12.89 -6.38
N PRO A 223 5.39 13.29 -7.65
CA PRO A 223 4.72 12.47 -8.65
C PRO A 223 5.53 11.23 -9.00
N LEU A 224 4.86 10.18 -9.52
CA LEU A 224 5.51 8.92 -9.88
C LEU A 224 6.53 9.11 -11.00
N VAL A 225 7.75 8.67 -10.75
CA VAL A 225 8.87 8.64 -11.71
C VAL A 225 9.18 7.19 -12.06
N VAL A 226 9.22 6.90 -13.36
CA VAL A 226 9.64 5.61 -13.91
C VAL A 226 10.95 5.78 -14.67
N ASP A 227 11.76 4.74 -14.67
CA ASP A 227 13.01 4.73 -15.44
C ASP A 227 12.79 4.40 -16.93
N ALA A 228 13.87 4.25 -17.69
CA ALA A 228 13.82 3.94 -19.12
C ALA A 228 13.20 2.58 -19.43
N ASP A 229 13.21 1.65 -18.48
CA ASP A 229 12.61 0.32 -18.60
C ASP A 229 11.13 0.31 -18.14
N GLY A 230 10.60 1.48 -17.76
CA GLY A 230 9.23 1.64 -17.26
C GLY A 230 9.01 1.21 -15.81
N ILE A 231 10.09 0.98 -15.04
CA ILE A 231 10.02 0.59 -13.64
C ILE A 231 9.95 1.82 -12.74
N ALA A 232 8.98 1.85 -11.84
CA ALA A 232 8.82 2.91 -10.87
C ALA A 232 9.98 2.94 -9.88
N ARG A 233 10.52 4.15 -9.65
CA ARG A 233 11.68 4.36 -8.78
C ARG A 233 11.36 5.25 -7.58
N ARG A 234 10.45 6.18 -7.74
CA ARG A 234 10.04 7.12 -6.68
C ARG A 234 8.68 7.72 -7.01
N GLY A 235 7.93 8.11 -5.99
CA GLY A 235 6.72 8.92 -6.16
C GLY A 235 5.45 8.26 -5.62
N VAL A 236 4.30 8.86 -5.92
CA VAL A 236 2.99 8.36 -5.49
C VAL A 236 2.25 7.74 -6.67
N LEU A 237 1.76 6.51 -6.46
CA LEU A 237 0.82 5.81 -7.33
C LEU A 237 -0.48 5.65 -6.54
N ILE A 238 -1.56 6.33 -6.95
CA ILE A 238 -2.83 6.27 -6.23
C ILE A 238 -3.70 5.17 -6.83
N ARG A 239 -4.30 4.35 -5.97
CA ARG A 239 -5.30 3.36 -6.35
C ARG A 239 -6.70 3.84 -5.99
N HIS A 240 -7.65 3.66 -6.88
CA HIS A 240 -9.06 3.87 -6.61
C HIS A 240 -9.88 2.69 -7.16
N LEU A 241 -10.53 1.96 -6.25
CA LEU A 241 -11.41 0.84 -6.59
C LEU A 241 -12.78 1.40 -6.97
N VAL A 242 -13.16 1.25 -8.23
CA VAL A 242 -14.49 1.64 -8.71
C VAL A 242 -15.53 0.67 -8.16
N MET A 243 -16.39 1.18 -7.29
CA MET A 243 -17.42 0.37 -6.64
C MET A 243 -18.80 0.62 -7.29
N PRO A 244 -19.66 -0.40 -7.34
CA PRO A 244 -21.00 -0.26 -7.92
C PRO A 244 -21.83 0.80 -7.17
N GLY A 245 -22.49 1.69 -7.92
CA GLY A 245 -23.33 2.74 -7.36
C GLY A 245 -22.57 3.86 -6.62
N CYS A 246 -21.22 3.98 -6.79
CA CYS A 246 -20.39 4.93 -6.08
C CYS A 246 -19.61 5.90 -6.99
N LEU A 247 -20.15 6.23 -8.18
CA LEU A 247 -19.48 7.13 -9.12
C LEU A 247 -19.38 8.57 -8.62
N ASP A 248 -20.25 8.98 -7.71
CA ASP A 248 -20.17 10.26 -6.99
C ASP A 248 -18.91 10.32 -6.09
N GLU A 249 -18.58 9.22 -5.40
CA GLU A 249 -17.33 9.06 -4.64
C GLU A 249 -16.12 9.15 -5.57
N THR A 250 -16.17 8.40 -6.69
CA THR A 250 -15.12 8.42 -7.72
C THR A 250 -14.87 9.84 -8.23
N ARG A 251 -15.93 10.58 -8.59
CA ARG A 251 -15.80 11.97 -9.07
C ARG A 251 -15.15 12.88 -8.02
N ALA A 252 -15.61 12.81 -6.78
CA ALA A 252 -15.08 13.65 -5.70
C ALA A 252 -13.59 13.33 -5.43
N ILE A 253 -13.21 12.05 -5.39
CA ILE A 253 -11.83 11.60 -5.20
C ILE A 253 -10.93 12.09 -6.34
N LEU A 254 -11.31 11.83 -7.60
CA LEU A 254 -10.51 12.20 -8.76
C LEU A 254 -10.38 13.72 -8.91
N THR A 255 -11.44 14.47 -8.61
CA THR A 255 -11.39 15.94 -8.57
C THR A 255 -10.37 16.42 -7.54
N TRP A 256 -10.38 15.85 -6.34
CA TRP A 256 -9.41 16.21 -5.30
C TRP A 256 -7.98 15.84 -5.70
N ILE A 257 -7.76 14.67 -6.30
CA ILE A 257 -6.43 14.25 -6.78
C ILE A 257 -5.89 15.26 -7.79
N ALA A 258 -6.67 15.58 -8.83
CA ALA A 258 -6.26 16.52 -9.87
C ALA A 258 -5.98 17.93 -9.31
N ALA A 259 -6.83 18.41 -8.40
CA ALA A 259 -6.69 19.76 -7.82
C ALA A 259 -5.53 19.87 -6.81
N THR A 260 -5.22 18.79 -6.08
CA THR A 260 -4.26 18.85 -4.96
C THR A 260 -2.88 18.32 -5.35
N LEU A 261 -2.83 17.25 -6.15
CA LEU A 261 -1.57 16.59 -6.52
C LEU A 261 -1.12 16.92 -7.93
N GLY A 262 -2.01 17.49 -8.74
CA GLY A 262 -1.74 17.90 -10.12
C GLY A 262 -2.29 16.93 -11.17
N PRO A 263 -2.38 17.37 -12.43
CA PRO A 263 -2.93 16.59 -13.53
C PRO A 263 -2.06 15.40 -13.95
N ASP A 264 -0.79 15.40 -13.58
CA ASP A 264 0.20 14.35 -13.82
C ASP A 264 0.28 13.31 -12.69
N ALA A 265 -0.61 13.38 -11.69
CA ALA A 265 -0.75 12.34 -10.68
C ALA A 265 -1.03 10.98 -11.34
N TYR A 266 -0.27 9.93 -10.96
CA TYR A 266 -0.45 8.59 -11.49
C TYR A 266 -1.58 7.88 -10.75
N VAL A 267 -2.62 7.49 -11.47
CA VAL A 267 -3.83 6.88 -10.89
C VAL A 267 -4.14 5.54 -11.54
N ASN A 268 -4.26 4.50 -10.72
CA ASN A 268 -4.83 3.22 -11.11
C ASN A 268 -6.31 3.19 -10.74
N LEU A 269 -7.19 3.30 -11.75
CA LEU A 269 -8.62 3.00 -11.62
C LEU A 269 -8.80 1.49 -11.74
N MET A 270 -9.27 0.85 -10.65
CA MET A 270 -9.41 -0.60 -10.58
C MET A 270 -10.87 -1.01 -10.83
N ASP A 271 -11.09 -1.90 -11.82
CA ASP A 271 -12.39 -2.49 -12.19
C ASP A 271 -12.66 -3.84 -11.50
N GLN A 272 -11.72 -4.30 -10.70
CA GLN A 272 -11.70 -5.64 -10.12
C GLN A 272 -12.62 -5.84 -8.90
N TYR A 273 -13.46 -4.85 -8.57
CA TYR A 273 -14.39 -5.01 -7.45
C TYR A 273 -15.30 -6.22 -7.65
N HIS A 274 -15.40 -7.05 -6.62
CA HIS A 274 -16.39 -8.09 -6.49
C HIS A 274 -16.85 -8.21 -5.03
N PRO A 275 -18.07 -8.70 -4.77
CA PRO A 275 -18.53 -8.99 -3.42
C PRO A 275 -17.57 -9.95 -2.71
N ALA A 276 -17.11 -9.54 -1.53
CA ALA A 276 -16.19 -10.31 -0.70
C ALA A 276 -16.37 -9.96 0.78
N GLY A 277 -15.72 -10.69 1.66
CA GLY A 277 -15.73 -10.43 3.09
C GLY A 277 -17.12 -10.56 3.71
N LYS A 278 -17.76 -9.43 4.06
CA LYS A 278 -19.08 -9.38 4.69
C LYS A 278 -20.21 -9.00 3.72
N VAL A 279 -19.89 -8.76 2.46
CA VAL A 279 -20.87 -8.38 1.44
C VAL A 279 -21.62 -9.60 0.94
N GLY A 280 -22.93 -9.52 0.93
CA GLY A 280 -23.82 -10.59 0.47
C GLY A 280 -25.27 -10.12 0.36
N PRO A 281 -26.20 -11.00 -0.06
CA PRO A 281 -27.60 -10.63 -0.28
C PRO A 281 -28.32 -10.08 0.96
N ALA A 282 -27.94 -10.55 2.15
CA ALA A 282 -28.53 -10.12 3.43
C ALA A 282 -27.77 -8.94 4.08
N ALA A 283 -26.55 -8.64 3.61
CA ALA A 283 -25.71 -7.59 4.17
C ALA A 283 -25.01 -6.81 3.05
N TYR A 284 -25.30 -5.52 2.98
CA TYR A 284 -24.78 -4.60 1.94
C TYR A 284 -25.24 -4.99 0.52
N PRO A 285 -26.56 -5.22 0.28
CA PRO A 285 -27.07 -5.66 -1.02
C PRO A 285 -26.78 -4.67 -2.15
N GLU A 286 -26.66 -3.37 -1.84
CA GLU A 286 -26.40 -2.29 -2.79
C GLU A 286 -25.01 -2.38 -3.46
N ILE A 287 -24.05 -3.01 -2.79
CA ILE A 287 -22.71 -3.29 -3.33
C ILE A 287 -22.48 -4.79 -3.58
N ASN A 288 -23.52 -5.63 -3.50
CA ASN A 288 -23.44 -7.08 -3.74
C ASN A 288 -23.50 -7.43 -5.22
N ARG A 289 -22.72 -6.73 -6.06
CA ARG A 289 -22.52 -6.99 -7.48
C ARG A 289 -21.16 -6.45 -7.93
N ARG A 290 -20.68 -6.84 -9.08
CA ARG A 290 -19.51 -6.17 -9.70
C ARG A 290 -19.91 -4.78 -10.17
N ALA A 291 -18.94 -3.89 -10.28
CA ALA A 291 -19.10 -2.67 -11.06
C ALA A 291 -19.36 -3.05 -12.53
N SER A 292 -20.31 -2.36 -13.19
CA SER A 292 -20.59 -2.65 -14.58
C SER A 292 -19.52 -2.07 -15.50
N PRO A 293 -19.38 -2.58 -16.73
CA PRO A 293 -18.50 -1.96 -17.73
C PRO A 293 -18.84 -0.49 -18.01
N GLU A 294 -20.11 -0.11 -17.89
CA GLU A 294 -20.59 1.27 -18.03
C GLU A 294 -20.10 2.14 -16.89
N GLU A 295 -20.22 1.66 -15.63
CA GLU A 295 -19.71 2.36 -14.46
C GLU A 295 -18.19 2.57 -14.57
N PHE A 296 -17.44 1.58 -15.05
CA PHE A 296 -16.00 1.71 -15.22
C PHE A 296 -15.62 2.70 -16.34
N ARG A 297 -16.33 2.63 -17.51
CA ARG A 297 -16.13 3.63 -18.57
C ARG A 297 -16.45 5.05 -18.11
N GLU A 298 -17.48 5.20 -17.29
CA GLU A 298 -17.83 6.49 -16.70
C GLU A 298 -16.74 6.97 -15.73
N ALA A 299 -16.17 6.11 -14.89
CA ALA A 299 -15.03 6.45 -14.02
C ALA A 299 -13.82 6.94 -14.84
N GLN A 300 -13.52 6.28 -15.96
CA GLN A 300 -12.45 6.70 -16.87
C GLN A 300 -12.78 8.05 -17.57
N ARG A 301 -14.06 8.30 -17.90
CA ARG A 301 -14.50 9.59 -18.44
C ARG A 301 -14.32 10.70 -17.41
N ILE A 302 -14.74 10.46 -16.17
CA ILE A 302 -14.56 11.41 -15.04
C ILE A 302 -13.09 11.75 -14.88
N ALA A 303 -12.18 10.76 -14.89
CA ALA A 303 -10.75 11.00 -14.75
C ALA A 303 -10.21 11.96 -15.82
N ARG A 304 -10.62 11.79 -17.07
CA ARG A 304 -10.25 12.69 -18.18
C ARG A 304 -10.87 14.08 -18.04
N GLU A 305 -12.13 14.17 -17.62
CA GLU A 305 -12.83 15.46 -17.41
C GLU A 305 -12.18 16.32 -16.32
N VAL A 306 -11.70 15.71 -15.24
CA VAL A 306 -11.01 16.42 -14.18
C VAL A 306 -9.54 16.72 -14.52
N GLY A 307 -9.07 16.32 -15.71
CA GLY A 307 -7.76 16.66 -16.25
C GLY A 307 -6.63 15.70 -15.88
N LEU A 308 -6.91 14.49 -15.34
CA LEU A 308 -5.87 13.51 -15.07
C LEU A 308 -5.35 12.90 -16.38
N THR A 309 -4.02 12.92 -16.56
CA THR A 309 -3.36 12.52 -17.82
C THR A 309 -2.62 11.19 -17.72
N ARG A 310 -2.35 10.69 -16.50
CA ARG A 310 -1.56 9.48 -16.26
C ARG A 310 -2.40 8.40 -15.56
N LEU A 311 -3.21 7.71 -16.35
CA LEU A 311 -3.96 6.55 -15.87
C LEU A 311 -3.17 5.26 -16.12
N ASP A 312 -3.16 4.37 -15.13
CA ASP A 312 -2.54 3.04 -15.26
C ASP A 312 -3.23 2.23 -16.36
N ALA A 313 -2.43 1.59 -17.19
CA ALA A 313 -2.89 0.74 -18.29
C ALA A 313 -2.24 -0.64 -18.16
N ARG A 314 -2.86 -1.51 -17.37
CA ARG A 314 -2.32 -2.86 -17.13
C ARG A 314 -2.31 -3.73 -18.37
N ALA A 315 -1.19 -4.40 -18.62
CA ALA A 315 -1.11 -5.54 -19.51
C ALA A 315 -0.91 -6.84 -18.70
N PRO A 316 -1.60 -7.96 -19.02
CA PRO A 316 -1.34 -9.22 -18.36
C PRO A 316 0.12 -9.62 -18.51
N HIS A 317 0.78 -10.00 -17.40
CA HIS A 317 2.18 -10.44 -17.43
C HIS A 317 2.35 -11.65 -18.38
N PRO A 318 3.41 -11.72 -19.21
CA PRO A 318 3.60 -12.81 -20.16
C PRO A 318 3.52 -14.22 -19.55
N LEU A 319 4.07 -14.42 -18.35
CA LEU A 319 3.99 -15.70 -17.63
C LEU A 319 2.56 -16.04 -17.16
N LEU A 320 1.72 -15.04 -16.87
CA LEU A 320 0.33 -15.26 -16.53
C LEU A 320 -0.52 -15.57 -17.78
N ARG A 321 -0.19 -14.98 -18.93
CA ARG A 321 -0.83 -15.31 -20.21
C ARG A 321 -0.58 -16.77 -20.61
N ALA A 322 0.62 -17.30 -20.40
CA ALA A 322 0.97 -18.68 -20.72
C ALA A 322 0.17 -19.69 -19.89
N ARG A 323 -0.16 -19.40 -18.63
CA ARG A 323 -0.98 -20.29 -17.76
C ARG A 323 -2.45 -20.33 -18.18
N VAL A 324 -3.01 -19.24 -18.70
CA VAL A 324 -4.41 -19.18 -19.17
C VAL A 324 -4.58 -19.89 -20.52
N ALA A 325 -3.52 -19.96 -21.33
CA ALA A 325 -3.53 -20.65 -22.62
C ALA A 325 -3.33 -22.19 -22.51
N LEU A 326 -2.95 -22.69 -21.32
CA LEU A 326 -2.70 -24.12 -21.06
C LEU A 326 -3.77 -24.78 -20.17
N GLY A 327 -4.80 -24.05 -19.77
CA GLY A 327 -5.99 -24.56 -19.02
C GLY A 327 -7.27 -24.30 -19.73
#